data_4cb8e81f4e7d5615968dd4d77482debc
#
_entry.id   4cb8e81f4e7d5615968dd4d77482debc
#
_cell.length_a   1.000
_cell.length_b   1.000
_cell.length_c   1.000
_cell.angle_alpha   90.00
_cell.angle_beta   90.00
_cell.angle_gamma   90.00
#
_symmetry.space_group_name_H-M   'P 1'
#
loop_
_entity.id
_entity.type
_entity.pdbx_description
1 polymer ?
#
loop_
_entity_poly.entity_id
_entity_poly.type
_entity_poly.pdbx_seq_one_letter_code
_entity_poly.pdbx_strand_id
1 'polypeptide(L)'
;TLSNNTSGLYGDGMYMRDGSQVSLLNSVVWGNGDSPIYFRSEGDDVELNIAYCLIQDEEDGVISNDNGDVNWSGDILNEEPYFCNSFAGNYYLRESSPCINAGADESLIGCFESACASRLVWYVDRNGSNTNEGSFSSPFETIERAITASGEGDTVRLVSGVYNGPINFSGTEIVLESMAYETGDLELITETFFAPGPIGGSCLTLDGDSNNNVTIRGLSFRGGSDSYGGGLVITNCSPTLEDIIVEDNSAEIG
;
A
#
# COMPACT_ATOMS: atom_id res chain seq x y z
N THR A 1 -0.48 -18.60 4.28
CA THR A 1 -0.28 -17.35 3.54
C THR A 1 0.88 -17.50 2.58
N LEU A 2 0.68 -17.12 1.33
CA LEU A 2 1.67 -16.94 0.29
C LEU A 2 1.65 -15.44 -0.05
N SER A 3 2.70 -14.69 0.28
CA SER A 3 2.68 -13.23 0.07
C SER A 3 4.08 -12.68 -0.17
N ASN A 4 4.15 -11.64 -1.00
CA ASN A 4 5.37 -10.90 -1.33
C ASN A 4 6.49 -11.78 -1.92
N ASN A 5 6.13 -12.83 -2.66
CA ASN A 5 7.09 -13.65 -3.37
C ASN A 5 7.25 -13.15 -4.80
N THR A 6 8.46 -13.30 -5.34
CA THR A 6 8.79 -12.98 -6.72
C THR A 6 9.67 -14.06 -7.32
N SER A 7 9.47 -14.35 -8.58
CA SER A 7 10.31 -15.27 -9.35
C SER A 7 10.95 -14.55 -10.54
N GLY A 8 11.92 -15.19 -11.17
CA GLY A 8 12.56 -14.64 -12.38
C GLY A 8 11.77 -14.91 -13.66
N LEU A 9 10.77 -15.81 -13.62
CA LEU A 9 10.01 -16.23 -14.79
C LEU A 9 8.52 -16.47 -14.49
N TYR A 10 8.19 -17.49 -13.66
CA TYR A 10 6.81 -17.92 -13.43
C TYR A 10 6.63 -18.49 -12.02
N GLY A 11 5.39 -18.42 -11.50
CA GLY A 11 5.00 -19.00 -10.23
C GLY A 11 5.61 -18.27 -9.05
N ASP A 12 5.37 -16.96 -8.96
CA ASP A 12 5.92 -16.10 -7.92
C ASP A 12 5.61 -16.61 -6.51
N GLY A 13 4.38 -17.03 -6.25
CA GLY A 13 3.97 -17.67 -5.01
C GLY A 13 4.02 -19.19 -5.07
N MET A 14 3.58 -19.80 -6.18
CA MET A 14 3.50 -21.24 -6.34
C MET A 14 3.71 -21.66 -7.79
N TYR A 15 4.56 -22.65 -8.01
CA TYR A 15 4.76 -23.28 -9.31
C TYR A 15 4.38 -24.78 -9.25
N MET A 16 3.45 -25.22 -10.09
CA MET A 16 2.94 -26.60 -10.11
C MET A 16 3.26 -27.30 -11.44
N ARG A 17 3.56 -28.60 -11.38
CA ARG A 17 3.91 -29.41 -12.55
C ARG A 17 3.79 -30.91 -12.29
N ASP A 18 3.86 -31.68 -13.39
CA ASP A 18 4.10 -33.12 -13.40
C ASP A 18 3.10 -33.90 -12.51
N GLY A 19 1.79 -33.66 -12.70
CA GLY A 19 0.71 -34.37 -11.98
C GLY A 19 0.59 -33.97 -10.51
N SER A 20 1.11 -32.82 -10.10
CA SER A 20 0.98 -32.38 -8.72
C SER A 20 -0.47 -32.06 -8.36
N GLN A 21 -0.86 -32.41 -7.13
CA GLN A 21 -2.16 -32.13 -6.55
C GLN A 21 -1.99 -31.28 -5.28
N VAL A 22 -2.65 -30.13 -5.23
CA VAL A 22 -2.57 -29.21 -4.09
C VAL A 22 -3.97 -28.81 -3.64
N SER A 23 -4.17 -28.70 -2.34
CA SER A 23 -5.38 -28.12 -1.76
C SER A 23 -4.99 -26.91 -0.91
N LEU A 24 -5.55 -25.75 -1.24
CA LEU A 24 -5.50 -24.54 -0.45
C LEU A 24 -6.81 -24.40 0.32
N LEU A 25 -6.73 -24.34 1.62
CA LEU A 25 -7.86 -24.13 2.52
C LEU A 25 -7.52 -23.01 3.49
N ASN A 26 -8.47 -22.11 3.74
CA ASN A 26 -8.32 -20.98 4.67
C ASN A 26 -7.01 -20.21 4.45
N SER A 27 -6.65 -19.98 3.18
CA SER A 27 -5.33 -19.47 2.81
C SER A 27 -5.41 -18.12 2.13
N VAL A 28 -4.38 -17.30 2.33
CA VAL A 28 -4.19 -16.02 1.62
C VAL A 28 -3.09 -16.17 0.57
N VAL A 29 -3.38 -15.76 -0.65
CA VAL A 29 -2.41 -15.58 -1.75
C VAL A 29 -2.51 -14.13 -2.22
N TRP A 30 -1.56 -13.28 -1.80
CA TRP A 30 -1.65 -11.84 -2.00
C TRP A 30 -0.29 -11.17 -2.15
N GLY A 31 -0.20 -10.15 -3.02
CA GLY A 31 1.02 -9.36 -3.19
C GLY A 31 2.18 -10.14 -3.80
N ASN A 32 1.90 -11.25 -4.48
CA ASN A 32 2.90 -11.96 -5.28
C ASN A 32 2.97 -11.28 -6.67
N GLY A 33 4.06 -11.48 -7.42
CA GLY A 33 4.25 -10.87 -8.72
C GLY A 33 3.16 -11.20 -9.76
N ASP A 34 3.48 -11.05 -11.04
CA ASP A 34 2.50 -11.18 -12.14
C ASP A 34 1.95 -12.61 -12.36
N SER A 35 2.52 -13.61 -11.68
CA SER A 35 2.08 -15.01 -11.78
C SER A 35 2.01 -15.68 -10.40
N PRO A 36 1.05 -15.29 -9.54
CA PRO A 36 0.96 -15.78 -8.17
C PRO A 36 0.91 -17.30 -8.06
N ILE A 37 0.09 -17.96 -8.89
CA ILE A 37 0.02 -19.43 -9.02
C ILE A 37 0.16 -19.78 -10.50
N TYR A 38 1.08 -20.67 -10.82
CA TYR A 38 1.39 -21.02 -12.21
C TYR A 38 1.52 -22.53 -12.40
N PHE A 39 0.82 -23.07 -13.39
CA PHE A 39 0.98 -24.44 -13.87
C PHE A 39 1.94 -24.45 -15.04
N ARG A 40 2.87 -25.39 -15.05
CA ARG A 40 3.71 -25.62 -16.21
C ARG A 40 2.82 -26.04 -17.40
N SER A 41 3.10 -25.51 -18.59
CA SER A 41 2.32 -25.76 -19.81
C SER A 41 2.51 -27.16 -20.42
N GLU A 42 3.39 -27.98 -19.88
CA GLU A 42 3.74 -29.33 -20.36
C GLU A 42 3.87 -30.32 -19.20
N GLY A 43 3.62 -31.57 -19.42
CA GLY A 43 3.71 -32.66 -18.43
C GLY A 43 2.35 -33.26 -18.11
N ASP A 44 2.29 -34.00 -17.00
CA ASP A 44 1.02 -34.58 -16.53
C ASP A 44 0.13 -33.50 -15.93
N ASP A 45 -1.19 -33.64 -16.09
CA ASP A 45 -2.19 -32.71 -15.63
C ASP A 45 -2.06 -32.41 -14.10
N VAL A 46 -2.20 -31.13 -13.75
CA VAL A 46 -2.12 -30.63 -12.39
C VAL A 46 -3.54 -30.49 -11.81
N GLU A 47 -3.69 -30.65 -10.51
CA GLU A 47 -4.96 -30.41 -9.82
C GLU A 47 -4.75 -29.42 -8.66
N LEU A 48 -5.51 -28.31 -8.66
CA LEU A 48 -5.53 -27.33 -7.58
C LEU A 48 -6.95 -27.19 -7.04
N ASN A 49 -7.12 -27.51 -5.78
CA ASN A 49 -8.39 -27.33 -5.05
C ASN A 49 -8.27 -26.11 -4.15
N ILE A 50 -9.14 -25.11 -4.31
CA ILE A 50 -9.16 -23.87 -3.54
C ILE A 50 -10.51 -23.76 -2.81
N ALA A 51 -10.45 -23.57 -1.49
CA ALA A 51 -11.65 -23.42 -0.69
C ALA A 51 -11.45 -22.42 0.46
N TYR A 52 -12.42 -21.50 0.64
CA TYR A 52 -12.39 -20.49 1.71
C TYR A 52 -11.06 -19.75 1.75
N CYS A 53 -10.66 -19.18 0.63
CA CYS A 53 -9.37 -18.50 0.48
C CYS A 53 -9.55 -17.03 0.08
N LEU A 54 -8.54 -16.23 0.35
CA LEU A 54 -8.39 -14.92 -0.25
C LEU A 54 -7.31 -15.03 -1.32
N ILE A 55 -7.70 -14.85 -2.58
CA ILE A 55 -6.84 -14.97 -3.75
C ILE A 55 -6.88 -13.66 -4.53
N GLN A 56 -5.73 -13.00 -4.65
CA GLN A 56 -5.62 -11.81 -5.46
C GLN A 56 -5.95 -12.14 -6.92
N ASP A 57 -6.83 -11.32 -7.50
CA ASP A 57 -7.32 -11.44 -8.87
C ASP A 57 -8.12 -12.74 -9.17
N GLU A 58 -8.51 -13.49 -8.10
CA GLU A 58 -9.32 -14.70 -8.21
C GLU A 58 -8.82 -15.68 -9.30
N GLU A 59 -9.66 -15.94 -10.31
CA GLU A 59 -9.31 -16.85 -11.41
C GLU A 59 -8.12 -16.34 -12.24
N ASP A 60 -7.97 -15.02 -12.41
CA ASP A 60 -6.86 -14.41 -13.15
C ASP A 60 -5.52 -14.55 -12.40
N GLY A 61 -5.57 -14.73 -11.07
CA GLY A 61 -4.40 -15.02 -10.23
C GLY A 61 -3.85 -16.45 -10.39
N VAL A 62 -4.53 -17.32 -11.16
CA VAL A 62 -4.11 -18.72 -11.42
C VAL A 62 -3.89 -18.93 -12.90
N ILE A 63 -2.64 -19.02 -13.32
CA ILE A 63 -2.25 -19.26 -14.71
C ILE A 63 -2.13 -20.77 -14.94
N SER A 64 -3.22 -21.42 -15.37
CA SER A 64 -3.28 -22.86 -15.54
C SER A 64 -2.63 -23.39 -16.83
N ASN A 65 -2.48 -22.54 -17.86
CA ASN A 65 -1.92 -22.89 -19.17
C ASN A 65 -2.58 -24.11 -19.85
N ASP A 66 -3.87 -24.33 -19.61
CA ASP A 66 -4.63 -25.51 -20.08
C ASP A 66 -4.00 -26.85 -19.65
N ASN A 67 -3.26 -26.89 -18.55
CA ASN A 67 -2.55 -28.09 -18.07
C ASN A 67 -3.06 -28.55 -16.70
N GLY A 68 -4.33 -28.81 -16.58
CA GLY A 68 -4.97 -29.35 -15.38
C GLY A 68 -6.21 -28.57 -14.95
N ASP A 69 -6.74 -28.95 -13.80
CA ASP A 69 -7.99 -28.44 -13.25
C ASP A 69 -7.80 -27.56 -12.04
N VAL A 70 -8.56 -26.46 -11.98
CA VAL A 70 -8.70 -25.61 -10.80
C VAL A 70 -10.13 -25.73 -10.28
N ASN A 71 -10.28 -26.28 -9.08
CA ASN A 71 -11.57 -26.52 -8.45
C ASN A 71 -11.80 -25.50 -7.34
N TRP A 72 -12.75 -24.61 -7.56
CA TRP A 72 -13.15 -23.56 -6.61
C TRP A 72 -14.33 -24.03 -5.77
N SER A 73 -14.27 -23.80 -4.45
CA SER A 73 -15.37 -24.13 -3.53
C SER A 73 -15.36 -23.23 -2.29
N GLY A 74 -16.53 -23.08 -1.65
CA GLY A 74 -16.69 -22.16 -0.55
C GLY A 74 -16.58 -20.70 -0.98
N ASP A 75 -16.45 -19.81 -0.04
CA ASP A 75 -16.29 -18.39 -0.31
C ASP A 75 -14.84 -18.06 -0.67
N ILE A 76 -14.66 -17.36 -1.78
CA ILE A 76 -13.37 -16.84 -2.23
C ILE A 76 -13.43 -15.32 -2.17
N LEU A 77 -12.43 -14.73 -1.55
CA LEU A 77 -12.31 -13.28 -1.40
C LEU A 77 -11.23 -12.74 -2.34
N ASN A 78 -11.49 -11.56 -2.93
CA ASN A 78 -10.54 -10.76 -3.69
C ASN A 78 -10.52 -9.34 -3.13
N GLU A 79 -10.08 -9.21 -1.92
CA GLU A 79 -9.98 -7.93 -1.20
C GLU A 79 -8.63 -7.86 -0.50
N GLU A 80 -8.17 -6.64 -0.18
CA GLU A 80 -6.94 -6.46 0.59
C GLU A 80 -7.03 -7.21 1.92
N PRO A 81 -6.08 -8.11 2.25
CA PRO A 81 -6.12 -8.88 3.50
C PRO A 81 -5.87 -8.04 4.76
N TYR A 82 -5.44 -6.80 4.62
CA TYR A 82 -5.10 -5.87 5.71
C TYR A 82 -4.13 -6.50 6.74
N PHE A 83 -2.98 -6.94 6.26
CA PHE A 83 -1.90 -7.35 7.16
C PHE A 83 -1.38 -6.17 8.00
N CYS A 84 -0.92 -6.44 9.21
CA CYS A 84 -0.34 -5.42 10.08
C CYS A 84 0.90 -4.75 9.45
N ASN A 85 1.81 -5.55 8.90
CA ASN A 85 2.94 -5.06 8.10
C ASN A 85 3.59 -6.22 7.33
N SER A 86 3.05 -6.54 6.15
CA SER A 86 3.55 -7.65 5.32
C SER A 86 4.99 -7.45 4.84
N PHE A 87 5.45 -6.21 4.69
CA PHE A 87 6.82 -5.89 4.29
C PHE A 87 7.86 -6.20 5.36
N ALA A 88 7.47 -6.14 6.64
CA ALA A 88 8.29 -6.56 7.77
C ALA A 88 8.07 -8.05 8.14
N GLY A 89 7.33 -8.80 7.32
CA GLY A 89 6.99 -10.21 7.61
C GLY A 89 5.93 -10.36 8.70
N ASN A 90 5.22 -9.30 9.06
CA ASN A 90 4.15 -9.33 10.03
C ASN A 90 2.80 -9.55 9.33
N TYR A 91 2.40 -10.82 9.23
CA TYR A 91 1.15 -11.27 8.59
C TYR A 91 -0.02 -11.43 9.56
N TYR A 92 0.06 -10.89 10.76
CA TYR A 92 -1.12 -10.69 11.60
C TYR A 92 -2.11 -9.76 10.90
N LEU A 93 -3.39 -9.99 11.12
CA LEU A 93 -4.46 -9.22 10.47
C LEU A 93 -4.82 -7.98 11.29
N ARG A 94 -5.25 -6.93 10.62
CA ARG A 94 -5.91 -5.79 11.27
C ARG A 94 -7.31 -6.21 11.73
N GLU A 95 -7.85 -5.53 12.73
CA GLU A 95 -9.22 -5.78 13.22
C GLU A 95 -10.31 -5.65 12.15
N SER A 96 -10.05 -4.86 11.10
CA SER A 96 -10.95 -4.65 9.95
C SER A 96 -10.76 -5.65 8.80
N SER A 97 -9.87 -6.62 8.93
CA SER A 97 -9.57 -7.55 7.85
C SER A 97 -10.79 -8.36 7.40
N PRO A 98 -11.03 -8.48 6.09
CA PRO A 98 -12.09 -9.35 5.55
C PRO A 98 -11.84 -10.84 5.82
N CYS A 99 -10.61 -11.21 6.16
CA CYS A 99 -10.22 -12.58 6.45
C CYS A 99 -10.74 -13.10 7.82
N ILE A 100 -11.25 -12.21 8.68
CA ILE A 100 -11.75 -12.58 10.01
C ILE A 100 -13.13 -13.23 9.88
N ASN A 101 -13.29 -14.44 10.42
CA ASN A 101 -14.51 -15.27 10.36
C ASN A 101 -14.98 -15.61 8.93
N ALA A 102 -14.11 -15.52 7.92
CA ALA A 102 -14.45 -15.81 6.53
C ALA A 102 -14.01 -17.19 6.05
N GLY A 103 -13.27 -17.92 6.86
CA GLY A 103 -12.81 -19.26 6.55
C GLY A 103 -13.87 -20.34 6.79
N ALA A 104 -13.53 -21.60 6.51
CA ALA A 104 -14.39 -22.74 6.80
C ALA A 104 -14.78 -22.76 8.28
N ASP A 105 -16.08 -23.04 8.57
CA ASP A 105 -16.62 -23.05 9.94
C ASP A 105 -16.44 -21.72 10.71
N GLU A 106 -16.57 -20.58 10.00
CA GLU A 106 -16.35 -19.24 10.56
C GLU A 106 -14.94 -19.06 11.15
N SER A 107 -14.00 -19.86 10.68
CA SER A 107 -12.60 -19.72 11.05
C SER A 107 -11.93 -18.54 10.33
N LEU A 108 -10.67 -18.33 10.59
CA LEU A 108 -9.87 -17.31 9.97
C LEU A 108 -9.34 -17.78 8.61
N ILE A 109 -9.27 -16.87 7.62
CA ILE A 109 -8.46 -17.07 6.42
C ILE A 109 -7.05 -16.52 6.70
N GLY A 110 -6.02 -17.36 6.56
CA GLY A 110 -4.63 -17.01 6.84
C GLY A 110 -4.06 -17.68 8.07
N CYS A 111 -2.84 -17.27 8.48
CA CYS A 111 -2.11 -17.99 9.52
C CYS A 111 -2.20 -17.36 10.91
N PHE A 112 -2.55 -16.08 11.02
CA PHE A 112 -2.46 -15.35 12.29
C PHE A 112 -3.75 -14.57 12.56
N GLU A 113 -4.12 -14.51 13.83
CA GLU A 113 -5.26 -13.74 14.33
C GLU A 113 -5.07 -12.23 14.16
N SER A 114 -6.12 -11.45 14.46
CA SER A 114 -5.99 -10.00 14.51
C SER A 114 -5.13 -9.57 15.69
N ALA A 115 -4.14 -8.71 15.44
CA ALA A 115 -3.20 -8.25 16.47
C ALA A 115 -2.85 -6.77 16.39
N CYS A 116 -3.42 -6.03 15.45
CA CYS A 116 -3.18 -4.61 15.33
C CYS A 116 -4.47 -3.83 15.02
N ALA A 117 -4.45 -2.54 15.33
CA ALA A 117 -5.57 -1.65 15.07
C ALA A 117 -5.92 -1.61 13.57
N SER A 118 -7.17 -1.27 13.27
CA SER A 118 -7.68 -1.13 11.90
C SER A 118 -6.97 -0.04 11.10
N ARG A 119 -6.39 0.96 11.78
CA ARG A 119 -5.63 2.06 11.18
C ARG A 119 -4.25 2.13 11.80
N LEU A 120 -3.24 2.26 10.97
CA LEU A 120 -1.84 2.35 11.38
C LEU A 120 -1.27 3.75 11.14
N VAL A 121 -0.20 4.07 11.87
CA VAL A 121 0.59 5.26 11.64
C VAL A 121 1.97 4.85 11.17
N TRP A 122 2.34 5.29 9.98
CA TRP A 122 3.63 5.07 9.34
C TRP A 122 4.48 6.32 9.45
N TYR A 123 5.64 6.22 10.03
CA TYR A 123 6.53 7.35 10.21
C TYR A 123 7.57 7.45 9.09
N VAL A 124 7.78 8.67 8.62
CA VAL A 124 8.77 8.98 7.60
C VAL A 124 9.75 10.01 8.17
N ASP A 125 11.02 9.67 8.13
CA ASP A 125 12.14 10.56 8.44
C ASP A 125 13.18 10.42 7.32
N ARG A 126 13.68 11.52 6.78
CA ARG A 126 14.71 11.51 5.73
C ARG A 126 16.04 10.86 6.16
N ASN A 127 16.25 10.69 7.46
CA ASN A 127 17.36 9.91 8.01
C ASN A 127 16.99 8.44 8.28
N GLY A 128 15.78 8.03 7.93
CA GLY A 128 15.29 6.67 8.06
C GLY A 128 15.85 5.73 6.98
N SER A 129 15.21 4.59 6.80
CA SER A 129 15.54 3.64 5.75
C SER A 129 14.29 2.96 5.23
N ASN A 130 14.19 2.74 3.92
CA ASN A 130 13.08 2.03 3.30
C ASN A 130 13.07 0.52 3.61
N THR A 131 14.10 0.01 4.28
CA THR A 131 14.15 -1.35 4.84
C THR A 131 13.65 -1.45 6.28
N ASN A 132 13.34 -0.33 6.91
CA ASN A 132 12.79 -0.26 8.26
C ASN A 132 11.33 -0.71 8.31
N GLU A 133 10.76 -0.79 9.51
CA GLU A 133 9.39 -1.22 9.77
C GLU A 133 8.36 -0.07 9.66
N GLY A 134 8.79 1.18 9.52
CA GLY A 134 7.92 2.36 9.47
C GLY A 134 7.35 2.81 10.82
N SER A 135 7.88 2.30 11.94
CA SER A 135 7.53 2.76 13.28
C SER A 135 8.25 4.07 13.62
N PHE A 136 7.82 4.77 14.70
CA PHE A 136 8.50 5.98 15.17
C PHE A 136 10.00 5.78 15.45
N SER A 137 10.37 4.64 16.05
CA SER A 137 11.77 4.31 16.36
C SER A 137 12.57 3.77 15.16
N SER A 138 11.89 3.38 14.08
CA SER A 138 12.48 2.78 12.88
C SER A 138 11.71 3.25 11.63
N PRO A 139 11.76 4.57 11.30
CA PRO A 139 10.95 5.19 10.26
C PRO A 139 11.43 4.81 8.86
N PHE A 140 10.54 4.92 7.90
CA PHE A 140 10.90 4.87 6.48
C PHE A 140 11.68 6.13 6.08
N GLU A 141 12.46 6.04 5.00
CA GLU A 141 13.18 7.17 4.43
C GLU A 141 12.27 8.03 3.54
N THR A 142 11.33 7.41 2.80
CA THR A 142 10.53 8.08 1.78
C THR A 142 9.03 7.94 2.02
N ILE A 143 8.29 8.95 1.55
CA ILE A 143 6.82 8.98 1.61
C ILE A 143 6.23 7.86 0.74
N GLU A 144 6.79 7.62 -0.44
CA GLU A 144 6.34 6.58 -1.36
C GLU A 144 6.42 5.19 -0.72
N ARG A 145 7.45 4.94 0.08
CA ARG A 145 7.57 3.68 0.82
C ARG A 145 6.48 3.56 1.88
N ALA A 146 6.18 4.64 2.59
CA ALA A 146 5.10 4.66 3.58
C ALA A 146 3.73 4.46 2.91
N ILE A 147 3.46 5.14 1.78
CA ILE A 147 2.22 4.94 1.00
C ILE A 147 2.09 3.49 0.55
N THR A 148 3.16 2.88 0.04
CA THR A 148 3.15 1.47 -0.37
C THR A 148 2.84 0.50 0.79
N ALA A 149 3.21 0.88 2.02
CA ALA A 149 2.91 0.10 3.22
C ALA A 149 1.51 0.37 3.79
N SER A 150 0.90 1.48 3.38
CA SER A 150 -0.38 1.94 3.93
C SER A 150 -1.56 1.18 3.33
N GLY A 151 -2.57 0.95 4.16
CA GLY A 151 -3.91 0.60 3.74
C GLY A 151 -4.87 1.78 3.91
N GLU A 152 -6.12 1.58 3.52
CA GLU A 152 -7.18 2.59 3.61
C GLU A 152 -7.35 3.13 5.04
N GLY A 153 -7.35 4.44 5.15
CA GLY A 153 -7.50 5.16 6.42
C GLY A 153 -6.23 5.23 7.29
N ASP A 154 -5.10 4.70 6.83
CA ASP A 154 -3.83 4.84 7.54
C ASP A 154 -3.32 6.28 7.52
N THR A 155 -2.41 6.56 8.43
CA THR A 155 -1.73 7.85 8.53
C THR A 155 -0.26 7.71 8.15
N VAL A 156 0.22 8.53 7.24
CA VAL A 156 1.64 8.75 6.96
C VAL A 156 2.07 10.02 7.67
N ARG A 157 2.92 9.89 8.68
CA ARG A 157 3.35 10.99 9.53
C ARG A 157 4.80 11.37 9.28
N LEU A 158 5.01 12.63 8.95
CA LEU A 158 6.32 13.17 8.58
C LEU A 158 7.01 13.78 9.78
N VAL A 159 8.23 13.34 10.04
CA VAL A 159 9.15 14.03 10.96
C VAL A 159 9.60 15.34 10.32
N SER A 160 9.90 16.36 11.14
CA SER A 160 10.34 17.67 10.65
C SER A 160 11.48 17.56 9.63
N GLY A 161 11.31 18.26 8.51
CA GLY A 161 12.28 18.19 7.41
C GLY A 161 11.75 18.75 6.11
N VAL A 162 12.59 18.68 5.07
CA VAL A 162 12.26 19.12 3.71
C VAL A 162 11.92 17.91 2.85
N TYR A 163 10.73 17.89 2.30
CA TYR A 163 10.24 16.85 1.40
C TYR A 163 10.06 17.40 -0.01
N ASN A 164 10.04 16.54 -0.99
CA ASN A 164 9.89 16.92 -2.40
C ASN A 164 8.76 16.11 -3.05
N GLY A 165 7.95 16.78 -3.88
CA GLY A 165 7.01 16.12 -4.78
C GLY A 165 7.64 15.75 -6.13
N PRO A 166 6.89 15.13 -7.05
CA PRO A 166 5.49 14.72 -6.91
C PRO A 166 5.31 13.48 -6.02
N ILE A 167 4.11 13.33 -5.43
CA ILE A 167 3.73 12.15 -4.65
C ILE A 167 2.57 11.46 -5.37
N ASN A 168 2.67 10.14 -5.56
CA ASN A 168 1.60 9.31 -6.08
C ASN A 168 0.98 8.49 -4.94
N PHE A 169 -0.28 8.74 -4.64
CA PHE A 169 -1.02 8.03 -3.58
C PHE A 169 -1.64 6.71 -4.06
N SER A 170 -1.51 6.37 -5.35
CA SER A 170 -1.94 5.08 -5.93
C SER A 170 -3.40 4.68 -5.63
N GLY A 171 -4.28 5.67 -5.41
CA GLY A 171 -5.68 5.44 -5.08
C GLY A 171 -5.98 5.11 -3.62
N THR A 172 -4.98 5.06 -2.75
CA THR A 172 -5.16 4.74 -1.34
C THR A 172 -5.65 5.98 -0.56
N GLU A 173 -6.75 5.85 0.17
CA GLU A 173 -7.25 6.89 1.08
C GLU A 173 -6.40 6.92 2.33
N ILE A 174 -5.52 7.91 2.47
CA ILE A 174 -4.66 8.08 3.64
C ILE A 174 -4.69 9.50 4.17
N VAL A 175 -4.19 9.67 5.40
CA VAL A 175 -3.86 10.96 5.98
C VAL A 175 -2.36 11.19 5.89
N LEU A 176 -1.92 12.26 5.22
CA LEU A 176 -0.53 12.73 5.23
C LEU A 176 -0.42 13.92 6.17
N GLU A 177 0.38 13.81 7.23
CA GLU A 177 0.46 14.84 8.26
C GLU A 177 1.87 15.04 8.83
N SER A 178 2.10 16.16 9.50
CA SER A 178 3.31 16.37 10.30
C SER A 178 3.16 15.81 11.72
N MET A 179 4.26 15.81 12.47
CA MET A 179 4.30 15.49 13.89
C MET A 179 3.46 16.45 14.76
N ALA A 180 3.03 17.61 14.24
CA ALA A 180 2.18 18.56 14.96
C ALA A 180 0.90 17.92 15.49
N TYR A 181 0.32 16.98 14.76
CA TYR A 181 -0.92 16.28 15.16
C TYR A 181 -0.70 15.22 16.25
N GLU A 182 0.52 14.78 16.46
CA GLU A 182 0.83 13.87 17.56
C GLU A 182 1.24 14.63 18.83
N THR A 183 2.06 15.66 18.67
CA THR A 183 2.67 16.38 19.79
C THR A 183 1.84 17.55 20.27
N GLY A 184 0.96 18.11 19.42
CA GLY A 184 0.25 19.35 19.64
C GLY A 184 1.11 20.61 19.44
N ASP A 185 2.35 20.45 18.99
CA ASP A 185 3.26 21.54 18.71
C ASP A 185 3.07 22.07 17.28
N LEU A 186 2.39 23.22 17.17
CA LEU A 186 2.06 23.81 15.87
C LEU A 186 3.27 24.42 15.14
N GLU A 187 4.41 24.64 15.82
CA GLU A 187 5.63 25.12 15.16
C GLU A 187 6.14 24.07 14.16
N LEU A 188 5.89 22.80 14.42
CA LEU A 188 6.25 21.69 13.53
C LEU A 188 5.59 21.77 12.14
N ILE A 189 4.49 22.51 11.97
CA ILE A 189 3.88 22.78 10.67
C ILE A 189 4.84 23.53 9.76
N THR A 190 5.54 24.52 10.31
CA THR A 190 6.53 25.31 9.55
C THR A 190 7.85 24.57 9.34
N GLU A 191 8.16 23.61 10.20
CA GLU A 191 9.38 22.82 10.13
C GLU A 191 9.25 21.60 9.22
N THR A 192 8.00 21.21 8.87
CA THR A 192 7.70 20.08 7.97
C THR A 192 7.16 20.62 6.67
N PHE A 193 8.02 20.79 5.67
CA PHE A 193 7.59 21.45 4.45
C PHE A 193 8.02 20.73 3.17
N PHE A 194 7.20 20.97 2.14
CA PHE A 194 7.50 20.58 0.78
C PHE A 194 8.18 21.73 0.05
N ALA A 195 9.25 21.39 -0.64
CA ALA A 195 9.97 22.29 -1.56
C ALA A 195 10.11 21.63 -2.94
N PRO A 196 10.31 22.39 -4.01
CA PRO A 196 10.55 21.81 -5.33
C PRO A 196 11.80 20.94 -5.33
N GLY A 197 11.77 19.89 -6.14
CA GLY A 197 12.94 19.05 -6.37
C GLY A 197 14.09 19.79 -7.08
N PRO A 198 15.21 19.11 -7.35
CA PRO A 198 16.40 19.73 -7.97
C PRO A 198 16.15 20.34 -9.35
N ILE A 199 15.12 19.94 -10.06
CA ILE A 199 14.73 20.47 -11.38
C ILE A 199 13.76 21.66 -11.30
N GLY A 200 13.40 22.10 -10.08
CA GLY A 200 12.37 23.12 -9.86
C GLY A 200 10.96 22.58 -10.01
N GLY A 201 9.98 23.46 -10.15
CA GLY A 201 8.57 23.14 -10.31
C GLY A 201 7.74 23.45 -9.07
N SER A 202 6.55 22.84 -8.99
CA SER A 202 5.66 22.96 -7.84
C SER A 202 6.22 22.19 -6.62
N CYS A 203 5.87 22.65 -5.41
CA CYS A 203 6.27 21.93 -4.19
C CYS A 203 5.63 20.56 -4.11
N LEU A 204 4.34 20.47 -4.45
CA LEU A 204 3.60 19.22 -4.48
C LEU A 204 2.64 19.20 -5.67
N THR A 205 2.67 18.13 -6.43
CA THR A 205 1.69 17.83 -7.48
C THR A 205 0.90 16.61 -7.07
N LEU A 206 -0.42 16.75 -7.03
CA LEU A 206 -1.37 15.68 -6.84
C LEU A 206 -2.09 15.46 -8.16
N ASP A 207 -1.81 14.34 -8.81
CA ASP A 207 -2.48 13.91 -10.02
C ASP A 207 -3.01 12.49 -9.81
N GLY A 208 -4.31 12.32 -9.89
CA GLY A 208 -4.93 11.04 -9.62
C GLY A 208 -6.28 10.89 -10.28
N ASP A 209 -6.61 9.68 -10.65
CA ASP A 209 -7.97 9.32 -11.03
C ASP A 209 -8.91 9.58 -9.85
N SER A 210 -10.13 9.97 -10.15
CA SER A 210 -11.16 10.65 -9.36
C SER A 210 -11.57 10.07 -7.99
N ASN A 211 -10.79 9.14 -7.41
CA ASN A 211 -11.11 8.46 -6.16
C ASN A 211 -10.08 8.69 -5.02
N ASN A 212 -9.12 9.59 -5.18
CA ASN A 212 -8.11 9.81 -4.15
C ASN A 212 -8.59 10.82 -3.11
N ASN A 213 -9.34 10.38 -2.12
CA ASN A 213 -9.72 11.16 -0.93
C ASN A 213 -8.54 11.19 0.07
N VAL A 214 -7.45 11.85 -0.31
CA VAL A 214 -6.32 12.03 0.61
C VAL A 214 -6.57 13.24 1.49
N THR A 215 -6.31 13.13 2.78
CA THR A 215 -6.23 14.27 3.69
C THR A 215 -4.78 14.68 3.87
N ILE A 216 -4.46 15.94 3.61
CA ILE A 216 -3.14 16.55 3.84
C ILE A 216 -3.29 17.61 4.89
N ARG A 217 -2.55 17.49 6.02
CA ARG A 217 -2.71 18.41 7.12
C ARG A 217 -1.44 18.72 7.89
N GLY A 218 -1.39 19.94 8.46
CA GLY A 218 -0.27 20.36 9.27
C GLY A 218 1.06 20.41 8.51
N LEU A 219 1.06 20.85 7.27
CA LEU A 219 2.23 20.88 6.38
C LEU A 219 2.39 22.25 5.71
N SER A 220 3.62 22.61 5.39
CA SER A 220 3.94 23.82 4.64
C SER A 220 4.45 23.52 3.23
N PHE A 221 4.17 24.43 2.28
CA PHE A 221 4.56 24.34 0.87
C PHE A 221 5.21 25.67 0.45
N ARG A 222 6.52 25.67 0.18
CA ARG A 222 7.25 26.90 -0.07
C ARG A 222 8.40 26.77 -1.06
N GLY A 223 8.67 27.89 -1.76
CA GLY A 223 9.78 28.01 -2.69
C GLY A 223 9.51 27.39 -4.07
N GLY A 224 8.28 26.97 -4.34
CA GLY A 224 7.91 26.44 -5.65
C GLY A 224 7.78 27.53 -6.71
N SER A 225 8.11 27.18 -7.96
CA SER A 225 8.00 28.07 -9.11
C SER A 225 7.69 27.24 -10.35
N ASP A 226 6.51 27.44 -10.92
CA ASP A 226 6.04 26.70 -12.07
C ASP A 226 5.14 27.59 -12.95
N SER A 227 4.77 27.11 -14.14
CA SER A 227 3.78 27.78 -14.99
C SER A 227 2.38 27.76 -14.37
N TYR A 228 2.04 26.69 -13.65
CA TYR A 228 0.76 26.53 -12.95
C TYR A 228 1.04 26.12 -11.50
N GLY A 229 0.47 26.85 -10.52
CA GLY A 229 0.50 26.46 -9.11
C GLY A 229 1.89 26.19 -8.54
N GLY A 230 2.66 27.23 -8.21
CA GLY A 230 4.00 27.06 -7.66
C GLY A 230 4.03 26.28 -6.34
N GLY A 231 3.08 26.47 -5.44
CA GLY A 231 2.98 25.71 -4.19
C GLY A 231 2.35 24.33 -4.41
N LEU A 232 1.13 24.29 -4.93
CA LEU A 232 0.35 23.07 -5.11
C LEU A 232 -0.25 23.04 -6.53
N VAL A 233 -0.19 21.88 -7.15
CA VAL A 233 -0.97 21.54 -8.35
C VAL A 233 -1.86 20.34 -8.04
N ILE A 234 -3.17 20.48 -8.26
CA ILE A 234 -4.16 19.45 -7.99
C ILE A 234 -4.94 19.19 -9.25
N THR A 235 -4.86 17.97 -9.77
CA THR A 235 -5.47 17.56 -11.03
C THR A 235 -6.20 16.23 -10.87
N ASN A 236 -7.44 16.14 -11.31
CA ASN A 236 -8.25 14.92 -11.32
C ASN A 236 -8.37 14.22 -9.94
N CYS A 237 -8.31 14.96 -8.84
CA CYS A 237 -8.48 14.43 -7.48
C CYS A 237 -9.15 15.48 -6.57
N SER A 238 -9.59 15.03 -5.39
CA SER A 238 -10.33 15.88 -4.43
C SER A 238 -9.74 15.73 -3.02
N PRO A 239 -8.49 16.15 -2.78
CA PRO A 239 -7.88 16.06 -1.46
C PRO A 239 -8.57 17.00 -0.46
N THR A 240 -8.55 16.62 0.81
CA THR A 240 -8.85 17.52 1.92
C THR A 240 -7.55 18.17 2.39
N LEU A 241 -7.53 19.49 2.49
CA LEU A 241 -6.39 20.28 2.97
C LEU A 241 -6.76 20.96 4.30
N GLU A 242 -6.03 20.66 5.37
CA GLU A 242 -6.28 21.17 6.72
C GLU A 242 -5.00 21.76 7.33
N ASP A 243 -5.10 22.91 7.97
CA ASP A 243 -3.99 23.55 8.69
C ASP A 243 -2.69 23.61 7.87
N ILE A 244 -2.79 23.98 6.59
CA ILE A 244 -1.64 24.09 5.70
C ILE A 244 -1.15 25.53 5.58
N ILE A 245 0.15 25.68 5.33
CA ILE A 245 0.79 26.96 5.00
C ILE A 245 1.32 26.88 3.56
N VAL A 246 0.90 27.82 2.72
CA VAL A 246 1.39 27.96 1.34
C VAL A 246 2.00 29.35 1.20
N GLU A 247 3.33 29.44 1.13
CA GLU A 247 4.04 30.71 1.15
C GLU A 247 5.25 30.73 0.22
N ASP A 248 5.68 31.93 -0.19
CA ASP A 248 6.89 32.14 -1.00
C ASP A 248 6.93 31.32 -2.29
N ASN A 249 5.79 31.06 -2.89
CA ASN A 249 5.67 30.37 -4.17
C ASN A 249 5.38 31.35 -5.30
N SER A 250 5.74 30.99 -6.53
CA SER A 250 5.44 31.78 -7.72
C SER A 250 4.85 30.91 -8.83
N ALA A 251 3.94 31.47 -9.61
CA ALA A 251 3.40 30.85 -10.80
C ALA A 251 3.05 31.91 -11.85
N GLU A 252 3.04 31.51 -13.15
CA GLU A 252 2.52 32.39 -14.22
C GLU A 252 0.99 32.45 -14.14
N ILE A 253 0.36 31.32 -13.79
CA ILE A 253 -1.07 31.14 -13.60
C ILE A 253 -1.28 30.34 -12.31
N GLY A 254 -1.95 30.94 -11.32
CA GLY A 254 -2.19 30.27 -10.03
C GLY A 254 -3.05 31.08 -9.10
#